data_ab3e1878ae2012f26974a0656ccac02b
#
_entry.id   ab3e1878ae2012f26974a0656ccac02b
#
_cell.length_a   1.000
_cell.length_b   1.000
_cell.length_c   1.000
_cell.angle_alpha   90.00
_cell.angle_beta   90.00
_cell.angle_gamma   90.00
#
_symmetry.space_group_name_H-M   'P 1'
#
loop_
_entity.id
_entity.type
_entity.pdbx_description
1 polymer ?
#
loop_
_entity_poly.entity_id
_entity_poly.type
_entity_poly.pdbx_seq_one_letter_code
_entity_poly.pdbx_strand_id
1 'polypeptide(L)'
;MRLIRTEDAAGHVICHDMTQIIPGVTKDARFRKGHVVTEEDIPVLLSIGKEHLYVWEKTDGMLHEDEGAERLRKIAQNENMHPSEVKEGKIELIADVDGLFQVDVGRLYDVNSVDEIMIATRHTNVAVRKGDKLAGMRVIPLVIDEKKLEEAEKAAWKEPLLKVTPWKLKTAGVITTGSEVYKGLIKDQFTPVVEKKLEAFGIQMIKHVLCSDDMEMITQAIADMKKSGVDLIICTGGMSVDPDDKTPGAIKASGAGIVTYGAPTLPGAMLCLGYFEDGTPVVGLPGCVMYAKATVFDLILPRIAAGVRIDRKAIIQMGHGGLCLGCRECHYPVCPFGKET
;
A
#
# COMPACT_ATOMS: atom_id res chain seq x y z
N MET A 1 -9.92 -37.30 0.92
CA MET A 1 -10.14 -37.25 2.38
C MET A 1 -11.43 -37.93 2.74
N ARG A 2 -11.46 -38.63 3.88
CA ARG A 2 -12.66 -39.31 4.39
C ARG A 2 -13.04 -38.71 5.76
N LEU A 3 -14.31 -38.42 5.94
CA LEU A 3 -14.88 -38.09 7.24
C LEU A 3 -15.11 -39.40 8.02
N ILE A 4 -14.57 -39.50 9.22
CA ILE A 4 -14.76 -40.64 10.12
C ILE A 4 -15.22 -40.16 11.51
N ARG A 5 -15.84 -41.03 12.29
CA ARG A 5 -16.10 -40.74 13.70
C ARG A 5 -14.79 -40.72 14.47
N THR A 6 -14.72 -39.89 15.49
CA THR A 6 -13.48 -39.76 16.29
C THR A 6 -13.13 -41.10 16.99
N GLU A 7 -14.15 -41.86 17.40
CA GLU A 7 -13.97 -43.17 18.02
C GLU A 7 -13.27 -44.18 17.08
N ASP A 8 -13.42 -44.01 15.75
CA ASP A 8 -12.83 -44.91 14.74
C ASP A 8 -11.50 -44.36 14.20
N ALA A 9 -10.97 -43.26 14.77
CA ALA A 9 -9.82 -42.56 14.22
C ALA A 9 -8.45 -43.10 14.60
N ALA A 10 -8.38 -44.03 15.54
CA ALA A 10 -7.10 -44.59 15.94
C ALA A 10 -6.30 -45.17 14.74
N GLY A 11 -5.02 -44.81 14.63
CA GLY A 11 -4.13 -45.20 13.52
C GLY A 11 -4.26 -44.31 12.26
N HIS A 12 -5.21 -43.37 12.19
CA HIS A 12 -5.35 -42.45 11.09
C HIS A 12 -4.58 -41.16 11.30
N VAL A 13 -4.21 -40.50 10.22
CA VAL A 13 -3.45 -39.23 10.23
C VAL A 13 -4.42 -38.04 10.15
N ILE A 14 -4.27 -37.09 11.06
CA ILE A 14 -5.05 -35.84 11.08
C ILE A 14 -4.62 -34.94 9.92
N CYS A 15 -5.59 -34.42 9.17
CA CYS A 15 -5.36 -33.60 7.98
C CYS A 15 -5.12 -32.12 8.25
N HIS A 16 -5.52 -31.61 9.43
CA HIS A 16 -5.41 -30.20 9.81
C HIS A 16 -5.15 -30.07 11.30
N ASP A 17 -4.71 -28.88 11.73
CA ASP A 17 -4.51 -28.59 13.15
C ASP A 17 -5.84 -28.60 13.91
N MET A 18 -5.86 -29.27 15.07
CA MET A 18 -7.01 -29.32 15.99
C MET A 18 -6.78 -28.33 17.13
N THR A 19 -7.36 -27.15 17.02
CA THR A 19 -7.21 -26.08 18.00
C THR A 19 -8.07 -26.33 19.24
N GLN A 20 -7.47 -26.21 20.42
CA GLN A 20 -8.15 -26.11 21.69
C GLN A 20 -8.25 -24.66 22.13
N ILE A 21 -9.46 -24.21 22.47
CA ILE A 21 -9.71 -22.86 22.99
C ILE A 21 -10.21 -22.99 24.42
N ILE A 22 -9.43 -22.52 25.39
CA ILE A 22 -9.83 -22.34 26.77
C ILE A 22 -9.71 -20.86 27.08
N PRO A 23 -10.84 -20.13 27.24
CA PRO A 23 -10.81 -18.68 27.48
C PRO A 23 -9.89 -18.30 28.63
N GLY A 24 -8.97 -17.37 28.39
CA GLY A 24 -7.98 -16.91 29.39
C GLY A 24 -6.80 -17.85 29.66
N VAL A 25 -6.76 -19.04 29.03
CA VAL A 25 -5.70 -20.05 29.29
C VAL A 25 -4.93 -20.37 28.00
N THR A 26 -5.61 -20.84 26.96
CA THR A 26 -4.94 -21.24 25.70
C THR A 26 -5.84 -21.08 24.48
N LYS A 27 -5.21 -20.73 23.34
CA LYS A 27 -5.75 -20.83 22.00
C LYS A 27 -4.63 -21.34 21.09
N ASP A 28 -4.39 -22.64 21.12
CA ASP A 28 -3.33 -23.26 20.31
C ASP A 28 -3.76 -24.64 19.80
N ALA A 29 -3.00 -25.16 18.81
CA ALA A 29 -3.22 -26.50 18.28
C ALA A 29 -2.89 -27.54 19.34
N ARG A 30 -3.90 -28.29 19.77
CA ARG A 30 -3.74 -29.45 20.67
C ARG A 30 -3.15 -30.64 19.93
N PHE A 31 -3.59 -30.85 18.69
CA PHE A 31 -3.02 -31.82 17.77
C PHE A 31 -2.67 -31.10 16.47
N ARG A 32 -1.51 -31.37 15.92
CA ARG A 32 -1.04 -30.78 14.68
C ARG A 32 -1.33 -31.69 13.50
N LYS A 33 -1.50 -31.11 12.32
CA LYS A 33 -1.55 -31.83 11.04
C LYS A 33 -0.40 -32.85 10.97
N GLY A 34 -0.72 -34.03 10.48
CA GLY A 34 0.24 -35.13 10.40
C GLY A 34 0.34 -35.97 11.68
N HIS A 35 -0.34 -35.62 12.77
CA HIS A 35 -0.41 -36.45 13.98
C HIS A 35 -1.17 -37.73 13.68
N VAL A 36 -0.61 -38.87 14.08
CA VAL A 36 -1.26 -40.18 14.02
C VAL A 36 -2.09 -40.31 15.29
N VAL A 37 -3.40 -40.43 15.16
CA VAL A 37 -4.32 -40.55 16.29
C VAL A 37 -4.08 -41.85 17.03
N THR A 38 -3.88 -41.80 18.35
CA THR A 38 -3.78 -42.95 19.24
C THR A 38 -5.11 -43.17 19.96
N GLU A 39 -5.28 -44.35 20.59
CA GLU A 39 -6.45 -44.64 21.44
C GLU A 39 -6.58 -43.62 22.59
N GLU A 40 -5.43 -43.13 23.13
CA GLU A 40 -5.37 -42.17 24.23
C GLU A 40 -5.81 -40.76 23.79
N ASP A 41 -5.74 -40.43 22.48
CA ASP A 41 -6.15 -39.14 21.94
C ASP A 41 -7.67 -39.04 21.78
N ILE A 42 -8.37 -40.16 21.62
CA ILE A 42 -9.82 -40.20 21.40
C ILE A 42 -10.60 -39.41 22.48
N PRO A 43 -10.40 -39.67 23.79
CA PRO A 43 -11.11 -38.90 24.82
C PRO A 43 -10.76 -37.39 24.79
N VAL A 44 -9.51 -37.04 24.44
CA VAL A 44 -9.08 -35.65 24.36
C VAL A 44 -9.75 -34.95 23.18
N LEU A 45 -9.80 -35.57 22.00
CA LEU A 45 -10.47 -35.08 20.82
C LEU A 45 -11.98 -34.83 21.07
N LEU A 46 -12.64 -35.81 21.70
CA LEU A 46 -14.05 -35.67 22.07
C LEU A 46 -14.27 -34.53 23.09
N SER A 47 -13.34 -34.37 24.06
CA SER A 47 -13.42 -33.31 25.09
C SER A 47 -13.30 -31.90 24.52
N ILE A 48 -12.64 -31.73 23.37
CA ILE A 48 -12.54 -30.46 22.63
C ILE A 48 -13.62 -30.32 21.53
N GLY A 49 -14.67 -31.17 21.59
CA GLY A 49 -15.84 -31.08 20.72
C GLY A 49 -15.65 -31.65 19.31
N LYS A 50 -14.66 -32.55 19.12
CA LYS A 50 -14.38 -33.18 17.82
C LYS A 50 -15.02 -34.55 17.75
N GLU A 51 -16.29 -34.62 17.36
CA GLU A 51 -17.02 -35.89 17.17
C GLU A 51 -16.64 -36.60 15.87
N HIS A 52 -16.18 -35.85 14.88
CA HIS A 52 -15.75 -36.33 13.58
C HIS A 52 -14.40 -35.74 13.18
N LEU A 53 -13.59 -36.52 12.46
CA LEU A 53 -12.29 -36.12 11.94
C LEU A 53 -12.22 -36.33 10.43
N TYR A 54 -11.52 -35.41 9.75
CA TYR A 54 -11.07 -35.66 8.40
C TYR A 54 -9.72 -36.38 8.43
N VAL A 55 -9.67 -37.57 7.86
CA VAL A 55 -8.44 -38.37 7.72
C VAL A 55 -7.92 -38.32 6.29
N TRP A 56 -6.62 -38.40 6.15
CA TRP A 56 -5.94 -38.25 4.87
C TRP A 56 -6.27 -39.44 3.93
N GLU A 57 -6.90 -39.12 2.82
CA GLU A 57 -6.94 -39.94 1.61
C GLU A 57 -6.68 -39.01 0.45
N LYS A 58 -5.58 -39.23 -0.31
CA LYS A 58 -5.28 -38.43 -1.48
C LYS A 58 -6.31 -38.80 -2.57
N THR A 59 -7.03 -37.79 -3.06
CA THR A 59 -7.93 -37.90 -4.21
C THR A 59 -7.27 -37.18 -5.36
N ASP A 60 -7.21 -37.80 -6.54
CA ASP A 60 -6.62 -37.20 -7.74
C ASP A 60 -7.39 -35.91 -8.12
N GLY A 61 -6.65 -34.86 -8.50
CA GLY A 61 -7.20 -33.54 -8.84
C GLY A 61 -7.65 -32.69 -7.65
N MET A 62 -7.35 -33.14 -6.42
CA MET A 62 -7.64 -32.36 -5.19
C MET A 62 -6.35 -32.00 -4.46
N LEU A 63 -6.25 -30.75 -4.02
CA LEU A 63 -5.10 -30.22 -3.29
C LEU A 63 -5.49 -29.88 -1.85
N HIS A 64 -4.57 -30.10 -0.92
CA HIS A 64 -4.73 -29.71 0.47
C HIS A 64 -4.69 -28.16 0.61
N GLU A 65 -5.32 -27.60 1.65
CA GLU A 65 -5.37 -26.14 1.87
C GLU A 65 -3.98 -25.49 1.88
N ASP A 66 -2.94 -26.17 2.41
CA ASP A 66 -1.58 -25.66 2.42
C ASP A 66 -0.99 -25.55 1.00
N GLU A 67 -1.24 -26.57 0.16
CA GLU A 67 -0.80 -26.58 -1.25
C GLU A 67 -1.54 -25.49 -2.03
N GLY A 68 -2.84 -25.31 -1.75
CA GLY A 68 -3.66 -24.23 -2.31
C GLY A 68 -3.14 -22.84 -1.91
N ALA A 69 -2.86 -22.63 -0.63
CA ALA A 69 -2.29 -21.37 -0.13
C ALA A 69 -0.94 -21.05 -0.78
N GLU A 70 -0.09 -22.07 -0.99
CA GLU A 70 1.21 -21.92 -1.62
C GLU A 70 1.09 -21.54 -3.11
N ARG A 71 0.10 -22.07 -3.83
CA ARG A 71 -0.18 -21.66 -5.22
C ARG A 71 -0.68 -20.21 -5.28
N LEU A 72 -1.56 -19.79 -4.35
CA LEU A 72 -2.00 -18.39 -4.24
C LEU A 72 -0.85 -17.46 -3.89
N ARG A 73 0.08 -17.89 -3.03
CA ARG A 73 1.30 -17.13 -2.73
C ARG A 73 2.12 -16.84 -4.00
N LYS A 74 2.31 -17.84 -4.87
CA LYS A 74 3.04 -17.67 -6.14
C LYS A 74 2.37 -16.68 -7.08
N ILE A 75 1.04 -16.62 -7.09
CA ILE A 75 0.28 -15.63 -7.84
C ILE A 75 0.52 -14.20 -7.30
N ALA A 76 0.61 -14.06 -5.97
CA ALA A 76 0.62 -12.75 -5.33
C ALA A 76 2.02 -12.18 -5.12
N GLN A 77 3.00 -13.02 -4.74
CA GLN A 77 4.31 -12.59 -4.26
C GLN A 77 5.25 -12.13 -5.37
N ASN A 78 5.86 -10.95 -5.15
CA ASN A 78 6.94 -10.40 -5.96
C ASN A 78 8.19 -10.17 -5.10
N GLU A 79 9.16 -9.42 -5.64
CA GLU A 79 10.37 -8.99 -4.92
C GLU A 79 10.02 -8.10 -3.71
N ASN A 80 10.97 -8.00 -2.76
CA ASN A 80 10.89 -7.18 -1.55
C ASN A 80 9.77 -7.59 -0.58
N MET A 81 9.37 -8.87 -0.61
CA MET A 81 8.44 -9.47 0.33
C MET A 81 8.71 -10.96 0.52
N HIS A 82 8.42 -11.47 1.70
CA HIS A 82 8.55 -12.88 2.03
C HIS A 82 7.25 -13.43 2.62
N PRO A 83 7.00 -14.75 2.51
CA PRO A 83 5.84 -15.39 3.13
C PRO A 83 6.11 -15.67 4.62
N SER A 84 5.04 -15.69 5.40
CA SER A 84 5.03 -16.35 6.71
C SER A 84 5.12 -17.87 6.54
N GLU A 85 5.34 -18.59 7.64
CA GLU A 85 5.02 -20.01 7.68
C GLU A 85 3.54 -20.24 7.39
N VAL A 86 3.24 -21.39 6.76
CA VAL A 86 1.86 -21.81 6.55
C VAL A 86 1.26 -22.21 7.88
N LYS A 87 0.14 -21.63 8.26
CA LYS A 87 -0.59 -21.96 9.47
C LYS A 87 -2.09 -22.07 9.16
N GLU A 88 -2.67 -23.24 9.42
CA GLU A 88 -4.10 -23.50 9.15
C GLU A 88 -4.50 -23.11 7.71
N GLY A 89 -3.71 -23.54 6.73
CA GLY A 89 -3.95 -23.24 5.31
C GLY A 89 -3.80 -21.76 4.93
N LYS A 90 -3.25 -20.89 5.79
CA LYS A 90 -3.08 -19.47 5.54
C LYS A 90 -1.60 -19.11 5.42
N ILE A 91 -1.28 -18.26 4.44
CA ILE A 91 0.01 -17.60 4.27
C ILE A 91 -0.21 -16.09 4.31
N GLU A 92 0.69 -15.38 4.99
CA GLU A 92 0.76 -13.91 4.97
C GLU A 92 2.02 -13.46 4.23
N LEU A 93 1.95 -12.38 3.45
CA LEU A 93 3.10 -11.74 2.84
C LEU A 93 3.52 -10.52 3.66
N ILE A 94 4.82 -10.39 3.89
CA ILE A 94 5.44 -9.41 4.78
C ILE A 94 6.47 -8.62 3.98
N ALA A 95 6.52 -7.29 4.16
CA ALA A 95 7.47 -6.42 3.49
C ALA A 95 8.92 -6.63 4.00
N ASP A 96 9.88 -6.73 3.08
CA ASP A 96 11.31 -6.83 3.38
C ASP A 96 11.99 -5.46 3.49
N VAL A 97 11.36 -4.43 2.93
CA VAL A 97 11.90 -3.07 2.84
C VAL A 97 10.80 -2.04 3.07
N ASP A 98 11.23 -0.83 3.42
CA ASP A 98 10.37 0.35 3.37
C ASP A 98 10.13 0.75 1.92
N GLY A 99 8.87 1.02 1.54
CA GLY A 99 8.56 1.34 0.15
C GLY A 99 7.09 1.62 -0.10
N LEU A 100 6.79 1.77 -1.39
CA LEU A 100 5.43 1.88 -1.92
C LEU A 100 4.85 0.49 -2.17
N PHE A 101 3.77 0.15 -1.49
CA PHE A 101 3.02 -1.07 -1.77
C PHE A 101 1.96 -0.81 -2.84
N GLN A 102 1.92 -1.66 -3.84
CA GLN A 102 0.99 -1.60 -4.96
C GLN A 102 0.33 -2.95 -5.20
N VAL A 103 -0.93 -2.90 -5.58
CA VAL A 103 -1.78 -4.05 -5.94
C VAL A 103 -2.34 -3.81 -7.33
N ASP A 104 -2.30 -4.82 -8.18
CA ASP A 104 -3.14 -4.84 -9.38
C ASP A 104 -4.56 -5.23 -8.98
N VAL A 105 -5.37 -4.21 -8.70
CA VAL A 105 -6.72 -4.37 -8.11
C VAL A 105 -7.65 -5.10 -9.08
N GLY A 106 -7.53 -4.83 -10.39
CA GLY A 106 -8.36 -5.49 -11.39
C GLY A 106 -8.14 -7.01 -11.38
N ARG A 107 -6.88 -7.43 -11.53
CA ARG A 107 -6.54 -8.86 -11.50
C ARG A 107 -6.78 -9.51 -10.13
N LEU A 108 -6.63 -8.77 -9.03
CA LEU A 108 -7.00 -9.27 -7.70
C LEU A 108 -8.48 -9.63 -7.63
N TYR A 109 -9.35 -8.79 -8.21
CA TYR A 109 -10.80 -9.08 -8.27
C TYR A 109 -11.08 -10.30 -9.15
N ASP A 110 -10.40 -10.43 -10.29
CA ASP A 110 -10.53 -11.60 -11.18
C ASP A 110 -10.13 -12.88 -10.46
N VAL A 111 -9.01 -12.89 -9.72
CA VAL A 111 -8.58 -14.05 -8.91
C VAL A 111 -9.58 -14.36 -7.80
N ASN A 112 -10.05 -13.35 -7.07
CA ASN A 112 -11.00 -13.53 -5.98
C ASN A 112 -12.43 -13.86 -6.47
N SER A 113 -12.72 -13.76 -7.77
CA SER A 113 -13.98 -14.21 -8.37
C SER A 113 -14.07 -15.72 -8.53
N VAL A 114 -12.95 -16.43 -8.43
CA VAL A 114 -12.94 -17.89 -8.39
C VAL A 114 -13.42 -18.37 -7.03
N ASP A 115 -14.41 -19.23 -7.02
CA ASP A 115 -15.01 -19.75 -5.78
C ASP A 115 -13.99 -20.43 -4.87
N GLU A 116 -14.15 -20.24 -3.56
CA GLU A 116 -13.34 -20.86 -2.50
C GLU A 116 -11.88 -20.36 -2.44
N ILE A 117 -11.55 -19.30 -3.16
CA ILE A 117 -10.22 -18.65 -3.15
C ILE A 117 -10.34 -17.28 -2.48
N MET A 118 -9.31 -16.92 -1.69
CA MET A 118 -9.27 -15.63 -1.01
C MET A 118 -7.84 -15.10 -0.94
N ILE A 119 -7.65 -13.88 -1.48
CA ILE A 119 -6.48 -13.04 -1.28
C ILE A 119 -6.98 -11.68 -0.76
N ALA A 120 -6.64 -11.35 0.49
CA ALA A 120 -6.93 -10.05 1.10
C ALA A 120 -5.64 -9.23 1.17
N THR A 121 -5.70 -7.94 0.81
CA THR A 121 -4.52 -7.07 0.75
C THR A 121 -4.74 -5.77 1.52
N ARG A 122 -3.66 -5.04 1.80
CA ARG A 122 -3.74 -3.61 2.07
C ARG A 122 -4.20 -2.86 0.82
N HIS A 123 -4.66 -1.62 0.98
CA HIS A 123 -4.94 -0.76 -0.16
C HIS A 123 -3.68 -0.52 -1.00
N THR A 124 -3.88 -0.38 -2.32
CA THR A 124 -2.80 -0.02 -3.25
C THR A 124 -2.27 1.40 -3.01
N ASN A 125 -1.06 1.68 -3.46
CA ASN A 125 -0.40 2.99 -3.38
C ASN A 125 -0.20 3.55 -1.96
N VAL A 126 -0.01 2.67 -0.99
CA VAL A 126 0.28 3.04 0.41
C VAL A 126 1.76 2.83 0.75
N ALA A 127 2.27 3.70 1.62
CA ALA A 127 3.59 3.50 2.22
C ALA A 127 3.56 2.32 3.19
N VAL A 128 4.57 1.47 3.10
CA VAL A 128 4.80 0.35 4.02
C VAL A 128 6.20 0.39 4.58
N ARG A 129 6.37 -0.21 5.77
CA ARG A 129 7.67 -0.39 6.42
C ARG A 129 8.06 -1.86 6.38
N LYS A 130 9.35 -2.12 6.46
CA LYS A 130 9.86 -3.47 6.67
C LYS A 130 9.18 -4.13 7.88
N GLY A 131 8.69 -5.36 7.68
CA GLY A 131 7.93 -6.10 8.68
C GLY A 131 6.42 -5.89 8.64
N ASP A 132 5.92 -4.96 7.81
CA ASP A 132 4.48 -4.76 7.63
C ASP A 132 3.84 -5.94 6.90
N LYS A 133 2.67 -6.39 7.38
CA LYS A 133 1.84 -7.34 6.64
C LYS A 133 1.23 -6.66 5.41
N LEU A 134 1.38 -7.28 4.25
CA LEU A 134 0.91 -6.76 2.95
C LEU A 134 -0.39 -7.40 2.51
N ALA A 135 -0.46 -8.74 2.65
CA ALA A 135 -1.58 -9.55 2.21
C ALA A 135 -1.68 -10.83 3.03
N GLY A 136 -2.83 -11.45 3.01
CA GLY A 136 -3.06 -12.80 3.52
C GLY A 136 -3.90 -13.60 2.52
N MET A 137 -3.60 -14.87 2.36
CA MET A 137 -4.26 -15.73 1.38
C MET A 137 -4.50 -17.12 1.92
N ARG A 138 -5.58 -17.72 1.45
CA ARG A 138 -5.93 -19.11 1.72
C ARG A 138 -6.99 -19.61 0.72
N VAL A 139 -7.17 -20.91 0.68
CA VAL A 139 -8.41 -21.52 0.16
C VAL A 139 -9.38 -21.74 1.32
N ILE A 140 -10.70 -21.73 1.05
CA ILE A 140 -11.71 -21.82 2.09
C ILE A 140 -11.90 -23.26 2.59
N PRO A 141 -12.00 -24.28 1.70
CA PRO A 141 -12.13 -25.66 2.14
C PRO A 141 -10.77 -26.26 2.52
N LEU A 142 -10.78 -27.30 3.34
CA LEU A 142 -9.58 -28.06 3.69
C LEU A 142 -8.93 -28.74 2.46
N VAL A 143 -9.73 -29.02 1.44
CA VAL A 143 -9.30 -29.60 0.14
C VAL A 143 -10.05 -28.89 -0.97
N ILE A 144 -9.31 -28.42 -1.96
CA ILE A 144 -9.84 -27.68 -3.11
C ILE A 144 -9.59 -28.45 -4.42
N ASP A 145 -10.49 -28.30 -5.40
CA ASP A 145 -10.27 -28.78 -6.77
C ASP A 145 -9.12 -28.00 -7.41
N GLU A 146 -8.13 -28.73 -7.94
CA GLU A 146 -6.94 -28.16 -8.59
C GLU A 146 -7.31 -27.22 -9.75
N LYS A 147 -8.41 -27.51 -10.46
CA LYS A 147 -8.88 -26.68 -11.57
C LYS A 147 -9.24 -25.26 -11.16
N LYS A 148 -9.74 -25.05 -9.94
CA LYS A 148 -10.01 -23.69 -9.41
C LYS A 148 -8.71 -22.89 -9.24
N LEU A 149 -7.64 -23.54 -8.79
CA LEU A 149 -6.34 -22.88 -8.69
C LEU A 149 -5.73 -22.59 -10.06
N GLU A 150 -5.90 -23.49 -11.04
CA GLU A 150 -5.53 -23.21 -12.43
C GLU A 150 -6.31 -22.05 -13.03
N GLU A 151 -7.59 -21.91 -12.69
CA GLU A 151 -8.41 -20.77 -13.10
C GLU A 151 -7.92 -19.47 -12.49
N ALA A 152 -7.62 -19.46 -11.18
CA ALA A 152 -7.04 -18.31 -10.50
C ALA A 152 -5.66 -17.92 -11.07
N GLU A 153 -4.81 -18.88 -11.39
CA GLU A 153 -3.51 -18.65 -12.05
C GLU A 153 -3.67 -18.03 -13.44
N LYS A 154 -4.68 -18.47 -14.21
CA LYS A 154 -5.01 -17.87 -15.51
C LYS A 154 -5.54 -16.43 -15.33
N ALA A 155 -6.39 -16.18 -14.33
CA ALA A 155 -6.89 -14.85 -14.01
C ALA A 155 -5.78 -13.88 -13.56
N ALA A 156 -4.80 -14.38 -12.79
CA ALA A 156 -3.63 -13.60 -12.38
C ALA A 156 -2.66 -13.28 -13.53
N TRP A 157 -2.70 -14.05 -14.57
CA TRP A 157 -1.90 -13.92 -15.79
C TRP A 157 -0.38 -13.99 -15.52
N LYS A 158 0.45 -13.12 -16.16
CA LYS A 158 1.91 -13.32 -16.27
C LYS A 158 2.74 -12.77 -15.10
N GLU A 159 2.26 -11.78 -14.39
CA GLU A 159 3.04 -11.07 -13.36
C GLU A 159 2.38 -11.18 -11.99
N PRO A 160 3.17 -11.20 -10.91
CA PRO A 160 2.62 -11.19 -9.55
C PRO A 160 1.68 -9.99 -9.31
N LEU A 161 0.63 -10.21 -8.51
CA LEU A 161 -0.41 -9.20 -8.22
C LEU A 161 0.11 -8.05 -7.36
N LEU A 162 1.13 -8.30 -6.53
CA LEU A 162 1.61 -7.38 -5.52
C LEU A 162 3.02 -6.91 -5.83
N LYS A 163 3.33 -5.68 -5.42
CA LYS A 163 4.66 -5.10 -5.59
C LYS A 163 5.01 -4.19 -4.41
N VAL A 164 6.26 -4.27 -3.93
CA VAL A 164 6.84 -3.28 -3.04
C VAL A 164 8.01 -2.61 -3.76
N THR A 165 7.88 -1.31 -4.03
CA THR A 165 8.92 -0.50 -4.68
C THR A 165 9.65 0.31 -3.60
N PRO A 166 10.95 0.08 -3.36
CA PRO A 166 11.74 0.86 -2.40
C PRO A 166 11.75 2.35 -2.76
N TRP A 167 12.00 3.21 -1.75
CA TRP A 167 12.14 4.65 -1.97
C TRP A 167 13.34 4.95 -2.86
N LYS A 168 13.09 5.63 -3.98
CA LYS A 168 14.09 5.92 -5.00
C LYS A 168 14.67 7.32 -4.87
N LEU A 169 13.82 8.33 -4.67
CA LEU A 169 14.23 9.73 -4.56
C LEU A 169 14.98 9.96 -3.25
N LYS A 170 16.04 10.77 -3.29
CA LYS A 170 16.90 11.06 -2.14
C LYS A 170 17.01 12.55 -1.82
N THR A 171 16.77 13.41 -2.80
CA THR A 171 16.99 14.85 -2.66
C THR A 171 15.80 15.65 -3.14
N ALA A 172 15.52 16.78 -2.47
CA ALA A 172 14.52 17.74 -2.89
C ALA A 172 15.05 19.17 -2.82
N GLY A 173 14.53 20.02 -3.72
CA GLY A 173 14.65 21.47 -3.66
C GLY A 173 13.29 22.09 -3.38
N VAL A 174 13.22 23.04 -2.47
CA VAL A 174 12.01 23.77 -2.10
C VAL A 174 12.10 25.22 -2.49
N ILE A 175 11.08 25.74 -3.15
CA ILE A 175 10.92 27.14 -3.53
C ILE A 175 9.69 27.65 -2.80
N THR A 176 9.89 28.56 -1.85
CA THR A 176 8.79 29.20 -1.12
C THR A 176 8.51 30.56 -1.74
N THR A 177 7.29 30.73 -2.27
CA THR A 177 6.84 32.00 -2.85
C THR A 177 5.97 32.79 -1.85
N GLY A 178 5.98 34.07 -2.02
CA GLY A 178 5.19 35.01 -1.20
C GLY A 178 5.98 36.27 -0.91
N SER A 179 5.45 37.43 -1.31
CA SER A 179 6.12 38.71 -1.13
C SER A 179 6.39 39.05 0.32
N GLU A 180 5.54 38.58 1.24
CA GLU A 180 5.69 38.81 2.68
C GLU A 180 6.86 37.99 3.26
N VAL A 181 6.99 36.71 2.85
CA VAL A 181 8.09 35.84 3.28
C VAL A 181 9.40 36.32 2.66
N TYR A 182 9.38 36.67 1.36
CA TYR A 182 10.56 37.17 0.64
C TYR A 182 11.11 38.46 1.24
N LYS A 183 10.24 39.38 1.65
CA LYS A 183 10.64 40.63 2.32
C LYS A 183 10.94 40.48 3.81
N GLY A 184 10.85 39.27 4.35
CA GLY A 184 11.10 38.97 5.76
C GLY A 184 10.07 39.53 6.73
N LEU A 185 8.86 39.88 6.26
CA LEU A 185 7.76 40.41 7.10
C LEU A 185 7.15 39.30 7.96
N ILE A 186 7.12 38.08 7.43
CA ILE A 186 6.70 36.87 8.16
C ILE A 186 7.72 35.75 7.98
N LYS A 187 7.76 34.81 8.92
CA LYS A 187 8.59 33.60 8.81
C LYS A 187 7.92 32.58 7.93
N ASP A 188 8.73 31.88 7.14
CA ASP A 188 8.28 30.70 6.39
C ASP A 188 7.82 29.60 7.35
N GLN A 189 6.53 29.27 7.29
CA GLN A 189 5.89 28.20 8.06
C GLN A 189 5.68 26.93 7.20
N PHE A 190 5.90 27.04 5.89
CA PHE A 190 5.67 25.96 4.93
C PHE A 190 6.82 24.96 4.89
N THR A 191 8.03 25.47 4.72
CA THR A 191 9.23 24.66 4.57
C THR A 191 9.43 23.64 5.69
N PRO A 192 9.30 23.98 6.99
CA PRO A 192 9.48 22.99 8.05
C PRO A 192 8.48 21.83 8.00
N VAL A 193 7.25 22.08 7.54
CA VAL A 193 6.22 21.03 7.39
C VAL A 193 6.55 20.13 6.22
N VAL A 194 6.97 20.69 5.09
CA VAL A 194 7.36 19.94 3.89
C VAL A 194 8.59 19.09 4.19
N GLU A 195 9.61 19.67 4.81
CA GLU A 195 10.85 18.98 5.19
C GLU A 195 10.55 17.73 6.03
N LYS A 196 9.75 17.87 7.09
CA LYS A 196 9.34 16.73 7.93
C LYS A 196 8.60 15.63 7.14
N LYS A 197 7.79 16.01 6.15
CA LYS A 197 7.10 15.03 5.29
C LYS A 197 8.09 14.31 4.37
N LEU A 198 9.09 15.01 3.82
CA LEU A 198 10.14 14.43 2.99
C LEU A 198 11.05 13.47 3.75
N GLU A 199 11.45 13.85 4.97
CA GLU A 199 12.27 13.02 5.86
C GLU A 199 11.64 11.65 6.15
N ALA A 200 10.30 11.58 6.25
CA ALA A 200 9.58 10.33 6.44
C ALA A 200 9.81 9.29 5.31
N PHE A 201 10.28 9.75 4.14
CA PHE A 201 10.62 8.93 2.97
C PHE A 201 12.12 8.89 2.70
N GLY A 202 12.95 9.41 3.60
CA GLY A 202 14.40 9.49 3.44
C GLY A 202 14.83 10.48 2.35
N ILE A 203 13.99 11.47 2.01
CA ILE A 203 14.31 12.52 1.05
C ILE A 203 14.85 13.73 1.82
N GLN A 204 16.07 14.12 1.53
CA GLN A 204 16.73 15.26 2.15
C GLN A 204 16.46 16.53 1.34
N MET A 205 15.99 17.59 1.99
CA MET A 205 15.94 18.92 1.41
C MET A 205 17.36 19.50 1.36
N ILE A 206 17.94 19.59 0.15
CA ILE A 206 19.33 20.04 -0.03
C ILE A 206 19.42 21.50 -0.50
N LYS A 207 18.30 22.08 -0.91
CA LYS A 207 18.25 23.46 -1.39
C LYS A 207 16.90 24.09 -1.07
N HIS A 208 16.93 25.32 -0.55
CA HIS A 208 15.76 26.12 -0.30
C HIS A 208 15.97 27.55 -0.83
N VAL A 209 14.97 28.09 -1.52
CA VAL A 209 14.99 29.45 -2.08
C VAL A 209 13.69 30.15 -1.78
N LEU A 210 13.79 31.41 -1.35
CA LEU A 210 12.64 32.31 -1.21
C LEU A 210 12.49 33.14 -2.46
N CYS A 211 11.27 33.24 -2.99
CA CYS A 211 10.93 34.07 -4.14
C CYS A 211 9.79 35.03 -3.78
N SER A 212 9.79 36.21 -4.39
CA SER A 212 8.58 37.04 -4.41
C SER A 212 7.54 36.42 -5.38
N ASP A 213 6.34 37.00 -5.42
CA ASP A 213 5.28 36.57 -6.35
C ASP A 213 5.54 37.07 -7.79
N ASP A 214 6.77 36.92 -8.22
CA ASP A 214 7.26 37.28 -9.56
C ASP A 214 7.44 36.03 -10.41
N MET A 215 6.77 35.98 -11.57
CA MET A 215 6.74 34.80 -12.42
C MET A 215 8.13 34.45 -12.99
N GLU A 216 8.93 35.46 -13.38
CA GLU A 216 10.26 35.22 -13.94
C GLU A 216 11.21 34.70 -12.87
N MET A 217 11.16 35.30 -11.67
CA MET A 217 11.96 34.86 -10.53
C MET A 217 11.66 33.43 -10.12
N ILE A 218 10.37 33.03 -10.05
CA ILE A 218 9.97 31.68 -9.71
C ILE A 218 10.40 30.70 -10.81
N THR A 219 10.19 31.06 -12.10
CA THR A 219 10.59 30.23 -13.25
C THR A 219 12.10 29.98 -13.25
N GLN A 220 12.91 31.04 -13.01
CA GLN A 220 14.37 30.92 -12.91
C GLN A 220 14.79 30.04 -11.71
N ALA A 221 14.14 30.19 -10.55
CA ALA A 221 14.41 29.36 -9.39
C ALA A 221 14.14 27.86 -9.66
N ILE A 222 13.05 27.54 -10.38
CA ILE A 222 12.74 26.17 -10.81
C ILE A 222 13.83 25.64 -11.75
N ALA A 223 14.27 26.45 -12.73
CA ALA A 223 15.36 26.07 -13.65
C ALA A 223 16.67 25.82 -12.92
N ASP A 224 17.02 26.64 -11.91
CA ASP A 224 18.23 26.49 -11.11
C ASP A 224 18.18 25.28 -10.16
N MET A 225 16.99 24.94 -9.63
CA MET A 225 16.76 23.68 -8.91
C MET A 225 16.96 22.48 -9.84
N LYS A 226 16.38 22.54 -11.04
CA LYS A 226 16.54 21.48 -12.05
C LYS A 226 18.00 21.26 -12.42
N LYS A 227 18.77 22.33 -12.67
CA LYS A 227 20.21 22.27 -12.98
C LYS A 227 21.03 21.73 -11.81
N SER A 228 20.60 21.92 -10.57
CA SER A 228 21.29 21.38 -9.39
C SER A 228 21.14 19.88 -9.21
N GLY A 229 20.30 19.21 -10.03
CA GLY A 229 20.15 17.75 -10.04
C GLY A 229 19.35 17.19 -8.87
N VAL A 230 18.46 17.98 -8.25
CA VAL A 230 17.55 17.46 -7.22
C VAL A 230 16.56 16.49 -7.84
N ASP A 231 16.20 15.44 -7.09
CA ASP A 231 15.26 14.42 -7.54
C ASP A 231 13.79 14.89 -7.56
N LEU A 232 13.46 15.93 -6.75
CA LEU A 232 12.12 16.47 -6.58
C LEU A 232 12.19 17.99 -6.40
N ILE A 233 11.35 18.74 -7.14
CA ILE A 233 11.19 20.19 -6.97
C ILE A 233 9.81 20.45 -6.36
N ILE A 234 9.77 21.22 -5.29
CA ILE A 234 8.53 21.60 -4.61
C ILE A 234 8.42 23.13 -4.61
N CYS A 235 7.28 23.65 -5.07
CA CYS A 235 6.92 25.04 -4.97
C CYS A 235 5.79 25.20 -3.95
N THR A 236 5.91 26.16 -3.06
CA THR A 236 4.91 26.49 -2.04
C THR A 236 4.54 27.98 -2.11
N GLY A 237 3.28 28.32 -1.83
CA GLY A 237 2.75 29.68 -1.96
C GLY A 237 2.30 29.99 -3.38
N GLY A 238 1.51 31.04 -3.57
CA GLY A 238 1.02 31.52 -4.84
C GLY A 238 0.27 30.47 -5.69
N MET A 239 -0.48 29.58 -5.05
CA MET A 239 -1.12 28.41 -5.68
C MET A 239 -2.65 28.54 -5.85
N SER A 240 -3.26 29.64 -5.37
CA SER A 240 -4.69 29.84 -5.44
C SER A 240 -5.12 30.55 -6.74
N VAL A 241 -6.25 31.22 -6.73
CA VAL A 241 -6.85 31.85 -7.93
C VAL A 241 -6.66 33.35 -7.99
N ASP A 242 -5.94 33.92 -7.03
CA ASP A 242 -5.69 35.37 -7.00
C ASP A 242 -4.81 35.80 -8.17
N PRO A 243 -4.96 37.03 -8.67
CA PRO A 243 -4.15 37.56 -9.77
C PRO A 243 -2.64 37.53 -9.51
N ASP A 244 -2.25 37.56 -8.23
CA ASP A 244 -0.85 37.51 -7.78
C ASP A 244 -0.30 36.08 -7.57
N ASP A 245 -1.15 35.06 -7.68
CA ASP A 245 -0.76 33.66 -7.58
C ASP A 245 -0.09 33.18 -8.90
N LYS A 246 1.22 33.30 -8.97
CA LYS A 246 2.01 33.06 -10.19
C LYS A 246 2.62 31.66 -10.29
N THR A 247 2.63 30.90 -9.18
CA THR A 247 3.36 29.62 -9.10
C THR A 247 2.92 28.57 -10.13
N PRO A 248 1.62 28.33 -10.42
CA PRO A 248 1.23 27.36 -11.46
C PRO A 248 1.70 27.78 -12.86
N GLY A 249 1.63 29.09 -13.15
CA GLY A 249 2.13 29.69 -14.40
C GLY A 249 3.64 29.50 -14.56
N ALA A 250 4.40 29.76 -13.51
CA ALA A 250 5.85 29.60 -13.48
C ALA A 250 6.28 28.12 -13.63
N ILE A 251 5.58 27.17 -13.01
CA ILE A 251 5.82 25.74 -13.21
C ILE A 251 5.61 25.37 -14.68
N LYS A 252 4.54 25.86 -15.32
CA LYS A 252 4.30 25.64 -16.74
C LYS A 252 5.38 26.29 -17.62
N ALA A 253 5.77 27.52 -17.31
CA ALA A 253 6.78 28.27 -18.07
C ALA A 253 8.19 27.66 -17.93
N SER A 254 8.48 26.90 -16.86
CA SER A 254 9.78 26.23 -16.66
C SER A 254 10.06 25.08 -17.64
N GLY A 255 9.09 24.71 -18.49
CA GLY A 255 9.22 23.60 -19.44
C GLY A 255 8.75 22.26 -18.90
N ALA A 256 8.19 22.20 -17.70
CA ALA A 256 7.59 20.97 -17.17
C ALA A 256 6.26 20.67 -17.87
N GLY A 257 6.08 19.42 -18.29
CA GLY A 257 4.81 18.91 -18.78
C GLY A 257 3.80 18.76 -17.64
N ILE A 258 2.75 19.60 -17.62
CA ILE A 258 1.74 19.60 -16.56
C ILE A 258 0.82 18.39 -16.69
N VAL A 259 0.76 17.57 -15.64
CA VAL A 259 -0.20 16.46 -15.48
C VAL A 259 -1.55 17.00 -15.02
N THR A 260 -1.53 17.86 -14.02
CA THR A 260 -2.73 18.48 -13.47
C THR A 260 -2.44 19.81 -12.81
N TYR A 261 -3.41 20.72 -12.92
CA TYR A 261 -3.63 21.80 -11.98
C TYR A 261 -5.05 21.60 -11.43
N GLY A 262 -5.12 21.30 -10.14
CA GLY A 262 -6.29 20.81 -9.45
C GLY A 262 -6.33 19.29 -9.26
N ALA A 263 -6.81 18.87 -8.07
CA ALA A 263 -7.05 17.49 -7.73
C ALA A 263 -8.38 17.37 -6.97
N PRO A 264 -9.16 16.30 -7.19
CA PRO A 264 -10.46 16.11 -6.54
C PRO A 264 -10.28 15.58 -5.10
N THR A 265 -9.49 16.27 -4.29
CA THR A 265 -9.19 15.93 -2.90
C THR A 265 -9.33 17.14 -1.98
N LEU A 266 -9.91 16.93 -0.82
CA LEU A 266 -10.07 17.96 0.21
C LEU A 266 -9.57 17.39 1.57
N PRO A 267 -8.53 18.04 2.16
CA PRO A 267 -7.83 19.24 1.68
C PRO A 267 -6.81 18.95 0.57
N GLY A 268 -6.60 19.95 -0.29
CA GLY A 268 -5.54 19.90 -1.29
C GLY A 268 -5.96 20.13 -2.75
N ALA A 269 -7.17 20.68 -3.00
CA ALA A 269 -7.72 20.85 -4.35
C ALA A 269 -6.81 21.62 -5.33
N MET A 270 -6.00 22.56 -4.86
CA MET A 270 -5.14 23.42 -5.70
C MET A 270 -3.75 22.83 -5.98
N LEU A 271 -3.63 21.50 -6.01
CA LEU A 271 -2.37 20.82 -6.38
C LEU A 271 -1.99 21.14 -7.84
N CYS A 272 -0.72 21.46 -8.08
CA CYS A 272 -0.12 21.42 -9.41
C CYS A 272 0.93 20.32 -9.46
N LEU A 273 0.87 19.42 -10.43
CA LEU A 273 1.86 18.35 -10.64
C LEU A 273 2.32 18.37 -12.09
N GLY A 274 3.61 18.39 -12.30
CA GLY A 274 4.25 18.27 -13.60
C GLY A 274 5.51 17.42 -13.55
N TYR A 275 6.02 17.07 -14.73
CA TYR A 275 7.28 16.35 -14.90
C TYR A 275 8.12 16.98 -16.00
N PHE A 276 9.41 17.08 -15.78
CA PHE A 276 10.36 17.38 -16.85
C PHE A 276 10.55 16.17 -17.78
N GLU A 277 11.15 16.37 -18.93
CA GLU A 277 11.39 15.29 -19.92
C GLU A 277 12.18 14.10 -19.34
N ASP A 278 13.13 14.36 -18.45
CA ASP A 278 13.92 13.31 -17.76
C ASP A 278 13.17 12.62 -16.61
N GLY A 279 11.90 12.98 -16.38
CA GLY A 279 11.05 12.40 -15.36
C GLY A 279 11.13 13.08 -13.98
N THR A 280 11.95 14.13 -13.80
CA THR A 280 12.01 14.89 -12.54
C THR A 280 10.65 15.52 -12.23
N PRO A 281 9.99 15.21 -11.09
CA PRO A 281 8.73 15.81 -10.72
C PRO A 281 8.91 17.24 -10.22
N VAL A 282 7.94 18.10 -10.55
CA VAL A 282 7.75 19.41 -9.95
C VAL A 282 6.32 19.51 -9.41
N VAL A 283 6.21 19.92 -8.16
CA VAL A 283 4.95 19.92 -7.42
C VAL A 283 4.68 21.31 -6.84
N GLY A 284 3.55 21.92 -7.20
CA GLY A 284 3.04 23.10 -6.54
C GLY A 284 2.06 22.69 -5.43
N LEU A 285 2.37 23.03 -4.19
CA LEU A 285 1.60 22.62 -3.01
C LEU A 285 0.58 23.68 -2.58
N PRO A 286 -0.69 23.30 -2.38
CA PRO A 286 -1.71 24.20 -1.87
C PRO A 286 -1.42 24.62 -0.43
N GLY A 287 -1.88 25.82 -0.03
CA GLY A 287 -1.63 26.41 1.29
C GLY A 287 -2.07 25.55 2.47
N CYS A 288 -3.07 24.69 2.29
CA CYS A 288 -3.56 23.79 3.34
C CYS A 288 -2.52 22.76 3.82
N VAL A 289 -1.46 22.48 3.06
CA VAL A 289 -0.38 21.57 3.48
C VAL A 289 0.31 22.06 4.76
N MET A 290 0.30 23.37 4.99
CA MET A 290 0.92 24.00 6.15
C MET A 290 0.22 23.65 7.48
N TYR A 291 -1.10 23.48 7.48
CA TYR A 291 -1.89 23.30 8.71
C TYR A 291 -2.69 22.00 8.77
N ALA A 292 -3.03 21.39 7.64
CA ALA A 292 -3.76 20.14 7.64
C ALA A 292 -2.81 18.94 7.87
N LYS A 293 -3.23 17.99 8.71
CA LYS A 293 -2.43 16.81 9.07
C LYS A 293 -2.17 15.89 7.86
N ALA A 294 -3.19 15.71 7.02
CA ALA A 294 -3.11 14.95 5.79
C ALA A 294 -3.79 15.73 4.66
N THR A 295 -3.18 15.73 3.48
CA THR A 295 -3.60 16.46 2.29
C THR A 295 -3.35 15.64 1.04
N VAL A 296 -3.69 16.17 -0.12
CA VAL A 296 -3.31 15.56 -1.42
C VAL A 296 -1.80 15.26 -1.51
N PHE A 297 -0.94 16.08 -0.88
CA PHE A 297 0.50 15.84 -0.89
C PHE A 297 0.85 14.51 -0.23
N ASP A 298 0.20 14.16 0.87
CA ASP A 298 0.41 12.91 1.58
C ASP A 298 -0.04 11.69 0.75
N LEU A 299 -0.99 11.88 -0.20
CA LEU A 299 -1.45 10.82 -1.11
C LEU A 299 -0.49 10.60 -2.29
N ILE A 300 0.14 11.67 -2.80
CA ILE A 300 1.02 11.57 -3.97
C ILE A 300 2.48 11.33 -3.60
N LEU A 301 2.94 11.82 -2.44
CA LEU A 301 4.35 11.76 -2.03
C LEU A 301 4.91 10.33 -2.00
N PRO A 302 4.20 9.30 -1.50
CA PRO A 302 4.69 7.91 -1.56
C PRO A 302 5.00 7.44 -2.98
N ARG A 303 4.12 7.75 -3.95
CA ARG A 303 4.34 7.39 -5.36
C ARG A 303 5.54 8.13 -5.93
N ILE A 304 5.66 9.43 -5.67
CA ILE A 304 6.79 10.25 -6.11
C ILE A 304 8.09 9.72 -5.50
N ALA A 305 8.12 9.48 -4.19
CA ALA A 305 9.29 8.97 -3.47
C ALA A 305 9.80 7.63 -4.03
N ALA A 306 8.90 6.75 -4.46
CA ALA A 306 9.21 5.49 -5.12
C ALA A 306 9.58 5.64 -6.61
N GLY A 307 9.55 6.86 -7.17
CA GLY A 307 9.79 7.12 -8.59
C GLY A 307 8.68 6.62 -9.51
N VAL A 308 7.47 6.42 -8.98
CA VAL A 308 6.30 6.00 -9.75
C VAL A 308 5.61 7.23 -10.32
N ARG A 309 5.58 7.32 -11.65
CA ARG A 309 4.92 8.43 -12.35
C ARG A 309 3.41 8.40 -12.11
N ILE A 310 2.86 9.56 -11.77
CA ILE A 310 1.42 9.76 -11.58
C ILE A 310 0.87 10.39 -12.84
N ASP A 311 -0.14 9.78 -13.45
CA ASP A 311 -0.83 10.31 -14.62
C ASP A 311 -2.13 11.04 -14.23
N ARG A 312 -2.78 11.63 -15.21
CA ARG A 312 -4.04 12.38 -15.01
C ARG A 312 -5.17 11.47 -14.52
N LYS A 313 -5.21 10.21 -14.98
CA LYS A 313 -6.22 9.23 -14.58
C LYS A 313 -6.12 8.91 -13.08
N ALA A 314 -4.90 8.67 -12.61
CA ALA A 314 -4.65 8.42 -11.19
C ALA A 314 -5.06 9.59 -10.29
N ILE A 315 -4.87 10.85 -10.75
CA ILE A 315 -5.35 12.02 -10.00
C ILE A 315 -6.89 12.06 -9.97
N ILE A 316 -7.56 11.78 -11.10
CA ILE A 316 -9.03 11.78 -11.17
C ILE A 316 -9.62 10.72 -10.22
N GLN A 317 -9.04 9.54 -10.17
CA GLN A 317 -9.48 8.44 -9.32
C GLN A 317 -9.43 8.78 -7.83
N MET A 318 -8.53 9.67 -7.40
CA MET A 318 -8.48 10.12 -5.99
C MET A 318 -9.76 10.81 -5.50
N GLY A 319 -10.70 11.17 -6.40
CA GLY A 319 -11.97 11.78 -6.03
C GLY A 319 -12.85 10.86 -5.17
N HIS A 320 -12.83 9.55 -5.45
CA HIS A 320 -13.46 8.57 -4.57
C HIS A 320 -12.56 8.33 -3.35
N GLY A 321 -13.06 8.62 -2.15
CA GLY A 321 -12.26 8.61 -0.91
C GLY A 321 -11.40 9.86 -0.69
N GLY A 322 -11.42 10.85 -1.59
CA GLY A 322 -10.61 12.07 -1.53
C GLY A 322 -11.08 13.14 -0.52
N LEU A 323 -12.12 12.87 0.27
CA LEU A 323 -12.61 13.77 1.30
C LEU A 323 -12.09 13.36 2.68
N CYS A 324 -11.21 14.19 3.27
CA CYS A 324 -10.80 14.03 4.65
C CYS A 324 -11.93 14.47 5.60
N LEU A 325 -12.26 13.62 6.57
CA LEU A 325 -13.38 13.88 7.50
C LEU A 325 -13.03 14.87 8.63
N GLY A 326 -11.79 15.36 8.71
CA GLY A 326 -11.37 16.33 9.72
C GLY A 326 -11.46 15.80 11.17
N CYS A 327 -11.09 14.54 11.38
CA CYS A 327 -11.16 13.88 12.69
C CYS A 327 -10.40 14.68 13.76
N ARG A 328 -10.92 14.73 15.00
CA ARG A 328 -10.28 15.39 16.14
C ARG A 328 -8.83 14.93 16.33
N GLU A 329 -8.60 13.62 16.22
CA GLU A 329 -7.29 12.99 16.16
C GLU A 329 -7.08 12.40 14.77
N CYS A 330 -5.95 12.73 14.13
CA CYS A 330 -5.66 12.24 12.77
C CYS A 330 -5.09 10.83 12.83
N HIS A 331 -5.75 9.90 12.16
CA HIS A 331 -5.33 8.50 12.06
C HIS A 331 -4.67 8.16 10.71
N TYR A 332 -4.42 9.16 9.86
CA TYR A 332 -3.74 8.92 8.58
C TYR A 332 -2.37 8.26 8.80
N PRO A 333 -2.00 7.21 8.04
CA PRO A 333 -2.69 6.63 6.87
C PRO A 333 -3.73 5.53 7.21
N VAL A 334 -4.05 5.27 8.47
CA VAL A 334 -5.02 4.24 8.90
C VAL A 334 -6.42 4.86 8.99
N CYS A 335 -6.94 5.33 7.87
CA CYS A 335 -8.26 5.95 7.74
C CYS A 335 -8.73 5.84 6.27
N PRO A 336 -10.00 6.17 5.95
CA PRO A 336 -10.51 6.06 4.59
C PRO A 336 -9.95 7.09 3.59
N PHE A 337 -9.31 8.17 4.06
CA PHE A 337 -8.81 9.23 3.19
C PHE A 337 -7.76 8.72 2.19
N GLY A 338 -8.02 8.94 0.89
CA GLY A 338 -7.17 8.51 -0.21
C GLY A 338 -7.21 7.02 -0.49
N LYS A 339 -8.22 6.30 0.01
CA LYS A 339 -8.43 4.88 -0.26
C LYS A 339 -9.56 4.74 -1.27
N GLU A 340 -9.19 4.30 -2.46
CA GLU A 340 -10.13 3.89 -3.50
C GLU A 340 -10.69 2.51 -3.13
N THR A 341 -11.97 2.28 -3.33
CA THR A 341 -12.61 0.97 -3.23
C THR A 341 -12.87 0.42 -4.61
#